data_7000d72f5e7409b00f9c778795dd7d95
#
_entry.id   7000d72f5e7409b00f9c778795dd7d95
#
_cell.length_a   1.000
_cell.length_b   1.000
_cell.length_c   1.000
_cell.angle_alpha   90.00
_cell.angle_beta   90.00
_cell.angle_gamma   90.00
#
_symmetry.space_group_name_H-M   'P 1'
#
loop_
_entity.id
_entity.type
_entity.pdbx_description
1 polymer ?
#
loop_
_entity_poly.entity_id
_entity_poly.type
_entity_poly.pdbx_seq_one_letter_code
_entity_poly.pdbx_strand_id
1 'polypeptide(L)'
;MPSYSNFDFNNNQPPLSDAAIRNIQDNEMKELEKMEEEREKKEREEKEKKRKEEEEKKKIEKEEKEDKELFSKLLPPEPDDNNPDKCIIIFRLPDGEKNIQRKFLKTDKVAVLYDYIRSLGKEIYTEEDSHSFSIIQTFPFKNFENKLNNTLEEEGLFPNSMLQIKENN
;
A
#
# COMPACT_ATOMS: atom_id res chain seq x y z
N MET A 1 2.87 -32.47 63.29
CA MET A 1 1.41 -32.50 63.09
C MET A 1 0.92 -31.06 63.13
N PRO A 2 0.73 -30.36 62.00
CA PRO A 2 0.05 -29.07 62.04
C PRO A 2 -1.47 -29.27 62.08
N SER A 3 -2.08 -28.64 63.07
CA SER A 3 -3.51 -28.64 63.28
C SER A 3 -4.22 -27.82 62.18
N TYR A 4 -5.13 -28.45 61.47
CA TYR A 4 -6.05 -27.79 60.58
C TYR A 4 -7.08 -27.02 61.43
N SER A 5 -6.99 -25.69 61.40
CA SER A 5 -8.04 -24.83 61.96
C SER A 5 -9.25 -24.90 61.03
N ASN A 6 -10.37 -25.35 61.60
CA ASN A 6 -11.67 -25.30 60.98
C ASN A 6 -12.02 -23.86 60.61
N PHE A 7 -12.14 -23.60 59.31
CA PHE A 7 -12.75 -22.38 58.78
C PHE A 7 -14.26 -22.56 58.89
N ASP A 8 -14.85 -22.06 59.97
CA ASP A 8 -16.31 -21.98 60.14
C ASP A 8 -16.85 -20.96 59.14
N PHE A 9 -17.38 -21.46 58.02
CA PHE A 9 -18.26 -20.69 57.15
C PHE A 9 -19.62 -20.47 57.90
N ASN A 10 -19.62 -19.51 58.81
CA ASN A 10 -20.86 -19.07 59.38
C ASN A 10 -21.58 -18.10 58.44
N ASN A 11 -22.21 -18.67 57.39
CA ASN A 11 -22.99 -17.94 56.42
C ASN A 11 -24.39 -17.67 56.99
N ASN A 12 -24.44 -16.83 58.03
CA ASN A 12 -25.69 -16.44 58.67
C ASN A 12 -26.26 -15.15 58.06
N GLN A 13 -26.32 -15.10 56.72
CA GLN A 13 -27.09 -14.06 56.05
C GLN A 13 -28.54 -14.49 55.96
N PRO A 14 -29.48 -13.64 56.37
CA PRO A 14 -30.91 -13.95 56.23
C PRO A 14 -31.27 -14.14 54.78
N PRO A 15 -32.14 -15.05 54.39
CA PRO A 15 -32.55 -15.28 53.04
C PRO A 15 -33.09 -13.97 52.46
N LEU A 16 -32.60 -13.64 51.22
CA LEU A 16 -33.05 -12.45 50.47
C LEU A 16 -34.59 -12.52 50.32
N SER A 17 -35.27 -11.41 50.52
CA SER A 17 -36.70 -11.32 50.26
C SER A 17 -36.99 -11.51 48.77
N ASP A 18 -38.15 -12.08 48.43
CA ASP A 18 -38.55 -12.28 47.01
C ASP A 18 -38.48 -11.00 46.18
N ALA A 19 -38.72 -9.85 46.79
CA ALA A 19 -38.57 -8.54 46.14
C ALA A 19 -37.10 -8.20 45.82
N ALA A 20 -36.18 -8.56 46.71
CA ALA A 20 -34.75 -8.35 46.48
C ALA A 20 -34.23 -9.26 45.36
N ILE A 21 -34.68 -10.51 45.31
CA ILE A 21 -34.32 -11.45 44.25
C ILE A 21 -34.80 -10.96 42.87
N ARG A 22 -36.04 -10.46 42.77
CA ARG A 22 -36.58 -9.89 41.53
C ARG A 22 -35.78 -8.68 41.08
N ASN A 23 -35.45 -7.77 41.97
CA ASN A 23 -34.64 -6.60 41.63
C ASN A 23 -33.24 -6.96 41.11
N ILE A 24 -32.61 -7.99 41.67
CA ILE A 24 -31.33 -8.49 41.18
C ILE A 24 -31.49 -9.06 39.77
N GLN A 25 -32.50 -9.90 39.55
CA GLN A 25 -32.78 -10.48 38.23
C GLN A 25 -33.09 -9.42 37.15
N ASP A 26 -33.90 -8.40 37.52
CA ASP A 26 -34.22 -7.29 36.61
C ASP A 26 -32.98 -6.45 36.25
N ASN A 27 -32.06 -6.26 37.21
CA ASN A 27 -30.81 -5.55 36.95
C ASN A 27 -29.85 -6.37 36.08
N GLU A 28 -29.72 -7.66 36.38
CA GLU A 28 -28.90 -8.57 35.54
C GLU A 28 -29.42 -8.64 34.10
N MET A 29 -30.75 -8.72 33.91
CA MET A 29 -31.35 -8.67 32.57
C MET A 29 -31.01 -7.37 31.82
N LYS A 30 -31.13 -6.22 32.50
CA LYS A 30 -30.80 -4.91 31.90
C LYS A 30 -29.32 -4.77 31.57
N GLU A 31 -28.44 -5.35 32.38
CA GLU A 31 -27.01 -5.36 32.09
C GLU A 31 -26.69 -6.25 30.87
N LEU A 32 -27.31 -7.43 30.79
CA LEU A 32 -27.18 -8.32 29.64
C LEU A 32 -27.67 -7.68 28.34
N GLU A 33 -28.85 -7.05 28.38
CA GLU A 33 -29.39 -6.32 27.22
C GLU A 33 -28.43 -5.20 26.75
N LYS A 34 -27.88 -4.41 27.69
CA LYS A 34 -26.90 -3.37 27.36
C LYS A 34 -25.61 -3.95 26.73
N MET A 35 -25.12 -5.03 27.30
CA MET A 35 -23.91 -5.69 26.76
C MET A 35 -24.15 -6.25 25.35
N GLU A 36 -25.35 -6.77 25.13
CA GLU A 36 -25.71 -7.31 23.81
C GLU A 36 -25.87 -6.20 22.77
N GLU A 37 -26.52 -5.10 23.16
CA GLU A 37 -26.64 -3.90 22.30
C GLU A 37 -25.27 -3.29 21.94
N GLU A 38 -24.38 -3.15 22.94
CA GLU A 38 -23.00 -2.66 22.69
C GLU A 38 -22.20 -3.61 21.80
N ARG A 39 -22.36 -4.91 21.96
CA ARG A 39 -21.71 -5.91 21.13
C ARG A 39 -22.19 -5.82 19.69
N GLU A 40 -23.51 -5.75 19.48
CA GLU A 40 -24.09 -5.59 18.14
C GLU A 40 -23.64 -4.28 17.46
N LYS A 41 -23.61 -3.20 18.24
CA LYS A 41 -23.14 -1.91 17.73
C LYS A 41 -21.69 -1.98 17.27
N LYS A 42 -20.80 -2.55 18.08
CA LYS A 42 -19.39 -2.75 17.73
C LYS A 42 -19.23 -3.63 16.48
N GLU A 43 -20.00 -4.70 16.39
CA GLU A 43 -19.97 -5.59 15.22
C GLU A 43 -20.43 -4.89 13.93
N ARG A 44 -21.47 -4.06 14.04
CA ARG A 44 -21.94 -3.24 12.89
C ARG A 44 -20.89 -2.22 12.44
N GLU A 45 -20.29 -1.51 13.41
CA GLU A 45 -19.22 -0.54 13.13
C GLU A 45 -18.00 -1.21 12.49
N GLU A 46 -17.59 -2.37 12.99
CA GLU A 46 -16.47 -3.13 12.42
C GLU A 46 -16.78 -3.64 11.00
N LYS A 47 -17.99 -4.15 10.76
CA LYS A 47 -18.42 -4.57 9.41
C LYS A 47 -18.43 -3.40 8.44
N GLU A 48 -18.95 -2.25 8.89
CA GLU A 48 -19.01 -1.05 8.03
C GLU A 48 -17.60 -0.53 7.70
N LYS A 49 -16.70 -0.55 8.69
CA LYS A 49 -15.29 -0.18 8.48
C LYS A 49 -14.61 -1.10 7.48
N LYS A 50 -14.75 -2.42 7.63
CA LYS A 50 -14.19 -3.40 6.70
C LYS A 50 -14.74 -3.24 5.28
N ARG A 51 -16.06 -2.95 5.16
CA ARG A 51 -16.66 -2.71 3.84
C ARG A 51 -16.08 -1.47 3.17
N LYS A 52 -15.94 -0.36 3.91
CA LYS A 52 -15.35 0.87 3.39
C LYS A 52 -13.90 0.67 2.95
N GLU A 53 -13.10 -0.02 3.77
CA GLU A 53 -11.72 -0.36 3.44
C GLU A 53 -11.62 -1.25 2.19
N GLU A 54 -12.54 -2.19 2.02
CA GLU A 54 -12.58 -3.07 0.84
C GLU A 54 -13.03 -2.31 -0.41
N GLU A 55 -14.02 -1.43 -0.30
CA GLU A 55 -14.47 -0.58 -1.41
C GLU A 55 -13.36 0.38 -1.86
N GLU A 56 -12.65 0.99 -0.92
CA GLU A 56 -11.51 1.87 -1.19
C GLU A 56 -10.37 1.12 -1.88
N LYS A 57 -10.00 -0.06 -1.38
CA LYS A 57 -9.00 -0.92 -2.03
C LYS A 57 -9.38 -1.28 -3.47
N LYS A 58 -10.64 -1.65 -3.72
CA LYS A 58 -11.11 -1.96 -5.07
C LYS A 58 -11.06 -0.76 -6.00
N LYS A 59 -11.35 0.43 -5.47
CA LYS A 59 -11.29 1.68 -6.24
C LYS A 59 -9.86 1.99 -6.65
N ILE A 60 -8.93 1.93 -5.70
CA ILE A 60 -7.51 2.12 -5.94
C ILE A 60 -6.98 1.11 -6.97
N GLU A 61 -7.28 -0.17 -6.81
CA GLU A 61 -6.84 -1.22 -7.74
C GLU A 61 -7.38 -1.02 -9.16
N LYS A 62 -8.60 -0.49 -9.29
CA LYS A 62 -9.19 -0.19 -10.59
C LYS A 62 -8.50 1.01 -11.26
N GLU A 63 -8.27 2.09 -10.53
CA GLU A 63 -7.55 3.27 -11.03
C GLU A 63 -6.13 2.90 -11.48
N GLU A 64 -5.42 2.09 -10.72
CA GLU A 64 -4.10 1.59 -11.09
C GLU A 64 -4.08 0.76 -12.37
N LYS A 65 -5.08 -0.08 -12.57
CA LYS A 65 -5.18 -0.86 -13.82
C LYS A 65 -5.43 0.05 -15.02
N GLU A 66 -6.29 1.05 -14.87
CA GLU A 66 -6.60 2.01 -15.92
C GLU A 66 -5.35 2.85 -16.27
N ASP A 67 -4.61 3.32 -15.29
CA ASP A 67 -3.37 4.07 -15.47
C ASP A 67 -2.29 3.21 -16.14
N LYS A 68 -2.08 1.99 -15.67
CA LYS A 68 -1.14 1.04 -16.26
C LYS A 68 -1.44 0.76 -17.73
N GLU A 69 -2.70 0.57 -18.09
CA GLU A 69 -3.12 0.38 -19.49
C GLU A 69 -2.91 1.64 -20.32
N LEU A 70 -3.21 2.81 -19.76
CA LEU A 70 -3.04 4.09 -20.45
C LEU A 70 -1.57 4.33 -20.78
N PHE A 71 -0.69 4.23 -19.78
CA PHE A 71 0.75 4.44 -19.99
C PHE A 71 1.36 3.36 -20.88
N SER A 72 0.92 2.11 -20.78
CA SER A 72 1.36 1.05 -21.68
C SER A 72 1.06 1.33 -23.15
N LYS A 73 -0.10 1.95 -23.44
CA LYS A 73 -0.48 2.34 -24.81
C LYS A 73 0.31 3.53 -25.36
N LEU A 74 0.82 4.39 -24.48
CA LEU A 74 1.63 5.55 -24.86
C LEU A 74 3.08 5.18 -25.19
N LEU A 75 3.53 4.00 -24.75
CA LEU A 75 4.92 3.58 -24.95
C LEU A 75 5.18 3.18 -26.40
N PRO A 76 6.27 3.68 -27.00
CA PRO A 76 6.73 3.19 -28.29
C PRO A 76 7.14 1.71 -28.19
N PRO A 77 7.03 0.94 -29.29
CA PRO A 77 7.53 -0.43 -29.31
C PRO A 77 9.05 -0.46 -29.09
N GLU A 78 9.54 -1.52 -28.47
CA GLU A 78 10.99 -1.69 -28.30
C GLU A 78 11.68 -1.85 -29.64
N PRO A 79 12.82 -1.18 -29.84
CA PRO A 79 13.61 -1.34 -31.07
C PRO A 79 14.25 -2.74 -31.15
N ASP A 80 14.46 -3.20 -32.37
CA ASP A 80 15.13 -4.47 -32.66
C ASP A 80 16.57 -4.50 -32.14
N ASP A 81 17.06 -5.71 -31.85
CA ASP A 81 18.40 -5.92 -31.32
C ASP A 81 19.52 -5.42 -32.24
N ASN A 82 19.27 -5.40 -33.53
CA ASN A 82 20.22 -4.96 -34.55
C ASN A 82 20.12 -3.45 -34.88
N ASN A 83 19.21 -2.71 -34.24
CA ASN A 83 19.04 -1.30 -34.49
C ASN A 83 20.24 -0.51 -33.95
N PRO A 84 20.98 0.25 -34.80
CA PRO A 84 22.17 1.01 -34.40
C PRO A 84 21.82 2.18 -33.44
N ASP A 85 20.58 2.66 -33.48
CA ASP A 85 20.10 3.76 -32.63
C ASP A 85 19.47 3.26 -31.32
N LYS A 86 19.62 1.97 -31.01
CA LYS A 86 19.15 1.35 -29.80
C LYS A 86 19.88 1.87 -28.56
N CYS A 87 19.12 2.31 -27.58
CA CYS A 87 19.58 2.74 -26.27
C CYS A 87 19.08 1.77 -25.20
N ILE A 88 19.97 1.13 -24.45
CA ILE A 88 19.59 0.18 -23.41
C ILE A 88 19.62 0.91 -22.08
N ILE A 89 18.46 0.99 -21.39
CA ILE A 89 18.36 1.60 -20.08
C ILE A 89 18.06 0.53 -19.05
N ILE A 90 18.89 0.53 -18.00
CA ILE A 90 18.72 -0.33 -16.84
C ILE A 90 18.24 0.56 -15.70
N PHE A 91 17.05 0.27 -15.15
CA PHE A 91 16.48 0.96 -14.01
C PHE A 91 16.74 0.15 -12.74
N ARG A 92 17.38 0.77 -11.78
CA ARG A 92 17.53 0.24 -10.44
C ARG A 92 16.38 0.73 -9.58
N LEU A 93 15.63 -0.21 -9.00
CA LEU A 93 14.46 0.09 -8.19
C LEU A 93 14.83 0.63 -6.80
N PRO A 94 13.90 1.30 -6.10
CA PRO A 94 14.14 1.84 -4.77
C PRO A 94 14.53 0.78 -3.74
N ASP A 95 14.03 -0.46 -3.88
CA ASP A 95 14.40 -1.61 -3.04
C ASP A 95 15.88 -2.02 -3.17
N GLY A 96 16.54 -1.58 -4.25
CA GLY A 96 17.95 -1.87 -4.53
C GLY A 96 18.26 -3.30 -4.94
N GLU A 97 17.31 -4.21 -4.87
CA GLU A 97 17.49 -5.63 -5.15
C GLU A 97 17.20 -5.99 -6.61
N LYS A 98 16.25 -5.29 -7.22
CA LYS A 98 15.77 -5.57 -8.56
C LYS A 98 16.23 -4.51 -9.56
N ASN A 99 16.60 -4.97 -10.75
CA ASN A 99 16.88 -4.13 -11.90
C ASN A 99 15.93 -4.51 -13.03
N ILE A 100 15.40 -3.50 -13.71
CA ILE A 100 14.54 -3.68 -14.89
C ILE A 100 15.28 -3.09 -16.08
N GLN A 101 15.26 -3.77 -17.20
CA GLN A 101 15.91 -3.33 -18.42
C GLN A 101 14.87 -3.18 -19.53
N ARG A 102 15.01 -2.09 -20.32
CA ARG A 102 14.25 -1.88 -21.56
C ARG A 102 15.10 -1.19 -22.60
N LYS A 103 14.77 -1.45 -23.87
CA LYS A 103 15.37 -0.81 -25.03
C LYS A 103 14.52 0.36 -25.49
N PHE A 104 15.18 1.45 -25.83
CA PHE A 104 14.58 2.68 -26.35
C PHE A 104 15.35 3.11 -27.59
N LEU A 105 14.83 4.06 -28.36
CA LEU A 105 15.59 4.74 -29.39
C LEU A 105 16.34 5.93 -28.77
N LYS A 106 17.53 6.25 -29.28
CA LYS A 106 18.30 7.42 -28.84
C LYS A 106 17.53 8.73 -29.03
N THR A 107 16.59 8.76 -29.98
CA THR A 107 15.69 9.88 -30.28
C THR A 107 14.48 9.96 -29.38
N ASP A 108 14.21 8.92 -28.58
CA ASP A 108 13.11 8.96 -27.62
C ASP A 108 13.37 10.03 -26.56
N LYS A 109 12.28 10.65 -26.09
CA LYS A 109 12.37 11.66 -25.05
C LYS A 109 12.49 11.02 -23.68
N VAL A 110 13.13 11.75 -22.77
CA VAL A 110 13.20 11.36 -21.35
C VAL A 110 11.81 11.09 -20.74
N ALA A 111 10.78 11.81 -21.20
CA ALA A 111 9.39 11.57 -20.79
C ALA A 111 8.95 10.09 -20.93
N VAL A 112 9.40 9.42 -22.01
CA VAL A 112 9.06 8.01 -22.25
C VAL A 112 9.61 7.08 -21.16
N LEU A 113 10.74 7.45 -20.52
CA LEU A 113 11.27 6.70 -19.38
C LEU A 113 10.32 6.76 -18.19
N TYR A 114 9.73 7.93 -17.92
CA TYR A 114 8.75 8.12 -16.86
C TYR A 114 7.44 7.36 -17.14
N ASP A 115 6.97 7.42 -18.41
CA ASP A 115 5.79 6.68 -18.83
C ASP A 115 5.99 5.16 -18.71
N TYR A 116 7.20 4.69 -19.03
CA TYR A 116 7.55 3.28 -18.82
C TYR A 116 7.48 2.88 -17.35
N ILE A 117 8.09 3.64 -16.45
CA ILE A 117 8.04 3.33 -15.02
C ILE A 117 6.60 3.34 -14.50
N ARG A 118 5.77 4.32 -14.91
CA ARG A 118 4.35 4.36 -14.57
C ARG A 118 3.56 3.16 -15.11
N SER A 119 3.91 2.68 -16.31
CA SER A 119 3.25 1.50 -16.90
C SER A 119 3.50 0.21 -16.13
N LEU A 120 4.55 0.14 -15.32
CA LEU A 120 4.87 -1.01 -14.48
C LEU A 120 4.02 -1.05 -13.20
N GLY A 121 3.44 0.10 -12.80
CA GLY A 121 2.55 0.21 -11.65
C GLY A 121 3.26 0.12 -10.30
N LYS A 122 2.49 -0.07 -9.24
CA LYS A 122 2.96 -0.09 -7.84
C LYS A 122 3.94 -1.22 -7.49
N GLU A 123 4.23 -2.12 -8.38
CA GLU A 123 5.30 -3.11 -8.18
C GLU A 123 6.68 -2.44 -7.98
N ILE A 124 6.78 -1.15 -8.31
CA ILE A 124 8.04 -0.41 -8.36
C ILE A 124 8.12 0.74 -7.36
N TYR A 125 6.98 1.31 -6.98
CA TYR A 125 6.90 2.38 -5.98
C TYR A 125 5.76 2.09 -5.01
N THR A 126 6.02 2.25 -3.73
CA THR A 126 5.20 1.69 -2.64
C THR A 126 4.16 2.63 -2.07
N GLU A 127 4.01 3.88 -2.53
CA GLU A 127 3.17 4.86 -1.85
C GLU A 127 2.00 5.41 -2.66
N GLU A 128 1.01 5.91 -1.94
CA GLU A 128 -0.31 6.39 -2.37
C GLU A 128 -0.29 7.50 -3.43
N ASP A 129 0.87 8.15 -3.63
CA ASP A 129 1.08 9.16 -4.67
C ASP A 129 1.87 8.58 -5.85
N SER A 130 1.18 7.95 -6.79
CA SER A 130 1.73 7.39 -8.04
C SER A 130 2.50 8.40 -8.94
N HIS A 131 2.71 9.62 -8.48
CA HIS A 131 3.27 10.72 -9.26
C HIS A 131 4.61 11.25 -8.73
N SER A 132 5.12 10.70 -7.63
CA SER A 132 6.23 11.30 -6.90
C SER A 132 7.49 10.44 -6.90
N PHE A 133 8.04 10.17 -8.07
CA PHE A 133 9.37 9.60 -8.18
C PHE A 133 10.26 10.41 -9.11
N SER A 134 11.55 10.40 -8.85
CA SER A 134 12.57 10.98 -9.74
C SER A 134 13.43 9.90 -10.34
N ILE A 135 13.80 10.08 -11.60
CA ILE A 135 14.80 9.27 -12.29
C ILE A 135 16.12 10.02 -12.20
N ILE A 136 17.13 9.36 -11.65
CA ILE A 136 18.46 9.94 -11.49
C ILE A 136 19.54 9.04 -12.09
N GLN A 137 20.59 9.63 -12.60
CA GLN A 137 21.84 8.97 -12.90
C GLN A 137 22.82 9.24 -11.75
N THR A 138 23.49 8.20 -11.26
CA THR A 138 24.38 8.32 -10.10
C THR A 138 25.75 8.89 -10.49
N PHE A 139 26.25 8.52 -11.67
CA PHE A 139 27.56 8.97 -12.15
C PHE A 139 27.58 9.16 -13.67
N PRO A 140 27.84 10.40 -14.15
CA PRO A 140 27.79 11.64 -13.38
C PRO A 140 26.41 11.89 -12.81
N PHE A 141 26.31 12.59 -11.67
CA PHE A 141 25.01 12.84 -11.05
C PHE A 141 24.16 13.76 -11.95
N LYS A 142 22.99 13.25 -12.35
CA LYS A 142 21.96 13.99 -13.10
C LYS A 142 20.58 13.63 -12.60
N ASN A 143 19.72 14.65 -12.44
CA ASN A 143 18.29 14.49 -12.24
C ASN A 143 17.57 14.83 -13.56
N PHE A 144 16.62 13.99 -13.97
CA PHE A 144 15.92 14.11 -15.24
C PHE A 144 14.53 14.74 -15.15
N GLU A 145 14.10 15.12 -13.97
CA GLU A 145 12.76 15.65 -13.69
C GLU A 145 12.40 16.87 -14.56
N ASN A 146 13.33 17.78 -14.75
CA ASN A 146 13.14 18.99 -15.56
C ASN A 146 13.60 18.84 -17.03
N LYS A 147 13.88 17.61 -17.49
CA LYS A 147 14.47 17.35 -18.80
C LYS A 147 13.61 16.45 -19.70
N LEU A 148 12.32 16.41 -19.41
CA LEU A 148 11.35 15.50 -20.05
C LEU A 148 11.31 15.63 -21.59
N ASN A 149 11.59 16.81 -22.13
CA ASN A 149 11.53 17.08 -23.56
C ASN A 149 12.83 16.76 -24.32
N ASN A 150 13.93 16.58 -23.61
CA ASN A 150 15.22 16.26 -24.21
C ASN A 150 15.25 14.80 -24.65
N THR A 151 16.04 14.49 -25.67
CA THR A 151 16.25 13.12 -26.15
C THR A 151 17.24 12.38 -25.26
N LEU A 152 17.22 11.05 -25.33
CA LEU A 152 18.18 10.21 -24.59
C LEU A 152 19.62 10.45 -25.05
N GLU A 153 19.82 10.77 -26.32
CA GLU A 153 21.13 11.12 -26.88
C GLU A 153 21.64 12.46 -26.32
N GLU A 154 20.80 13.51 -26.32
CA GLU A 154 21.14 14.82 -25.74
C GLU A 154 21.51 14.76 -24.26
N GLU A 155 20.87 13.87 -23.51
CA GLU A 155 21.20 13.65 -22.12
C GLU A 155 22.38 12.70 -21.90
N GLY A 156 22.96 12.14 -22.96
CA GLY A 156 24.13 11.27 -22.89
C GLY A 156 23.81 9.89 -22.32
N LEU A 157 22.57 9.43 -22.49
CA LEU A 157 22.14 8.09 -22.05
C LEU A 157 22.42 7.01 -23.08
N PHE A 158 22.65 7.40 -24.34
CA PHE A 158 23.04 6.50 -25.44
C PHE A 158 24.52 6.14 -25.35
N PRO A 159 24.94 4.90 -25.66
CA PRO A 159 24.14 3.75 -26.13
C PRO A 159 23.55 2.91 -25.00
N ASN A 160 24.05 3.07 -23.78
CA ASN A 160 23.52 2.37 -22.60
C ASN A 160 23.74 3.20 -21.34
N SER A 161 22.82 3.10 -20.41
CA SER A 161 22.92 3.79 -19.12
C SER A 161 22.19 3.05 -18.02
N MET A 162 22.67 3.25 -16.80
CA MET A 162 22.01 2.79 -15.59
C MET A 162 21.42 3.99 -14.84
N LEU A 163 20.13 3.93 -14.59
CA LEU A 163 19.37 4.95 -13.90
C LEU A 163 18.82 4.38 -12.60
N GLN A 164 18.67 5.21 -11.61
CA GLN A 164 18.07 4.86 -10.33
C GLN A 164 16.72 5.57 -10.19
N ILE A 165 15.71 4.83 -9.75
CA ILE A 165 14.42 5.38 -9.38
C ILE A 165 14.49 5.74 -7.90
N LYS A 166 14.15 6.98 -7.57
CA LYS A 166 14.11 7.48 -6.21
C LYS A 166 12.70 8.00 -5.92
N GLU A 167 12.11 7.52 -4.83
CA GLU A 167 10.86 8.06 -4.32
C GLU A 167 11.10 9.48 -3.76
N ASN A 168 10.19 10.39 -4.07
CA ASN A 168 10.21 11.74 -3.51
C ASN A 168 9.33 11.71 -2.25
N ASN A 169 9.97 11.68 -1.09
CA ASN A 169 9.29 11.85 0.20
C ASN A 169 8.88 13.31 0.41
#